data_6596eca37889b833bed9b0d34c18206e
#
_entry.id   6596eca37889b833bed9b0d34c18206e
#
_cell.length_a   1.000
_cell.length_b   1.000
_cell.length_c   1.000
_cell.angle_alpha   90.00
_cell.angle_beta   90.00
_cell.angle_gamma   90.00
#
_symmetry.space_group_name_H-M   'P 1'
#
loop_
_entity.id
_entity.type
_entity.pdbx_description
1 polymer ?
#
loop_
_entity_poly.entity_id
_entity_poly.type
_entity_poly.pdbx_seq_one_letter_code
_entity_poly.pdbx_strand_id
1 'polypeptide(L)'
;MTIDQPSGLAHQQHCLVNVQHVRHLYGKPGSAERLVLDDVNLTLDNNEIVGLLGRSGSGKSTLLRSIAGLLTPSAGQVDFPPGPDGRPTTVSMVFQSFALFPWLTVQQNVEVGLEAQNVPVEQRRKRALAAIDLIGLDGFENAYPKELSGGMRQRVGLARALVVDPDILLMDEPFSALDVLTAETLRTDLLDLWGEGRMPIKSILMVTHNIEEAVLMCDRIILFSINPGRVACEIRVDLPQPRNRQDPAFRALVEDIYVKMTSDNGAGAARQGIFPGSGLGMVLPLVSTNSLAGLIEAVHAAPYDGKADLPELANALQYTADELFPVAEILQLLRFAELQGGDIRLLPAAGRYANASVDERKQLFAQHLLNYVPLVAHIRRVLDERSSRTAPARRFRDELEDFMSEIDAAQTLNSVTQWGRYAELFAYDETHDQFSLENPS
;
A
#
# COMPACT_ATOMS: atom_id res chain seq x y z
N MET A 1 -35.14 -11.09 -48.29
CA MET A 1 -34.85 -11.75 -46.99
C MET A 1 -33.66 -11.04 -46.38
N THR A 2 -33.95 -10.08 -45.55
CA THR A 2 -33.00 -9.23 -44.85
C THR A 2 -32.68 -9.93 -43.55
N ILE A 3 -31.42 -10.29 -43.34
CA ILE A 3 -30.95 -10.92 -42.10
C ILE A 3 -30.70 -9.78 -41.11
N ASP A 4 -31.53 -9.73 -40.06
CA ASP A 4 -31.37 -8.90 -38.89
C ASP A 4 -30.06 -9.26 -38.20
N GLN A 5 -29.15 -8.30 -38.08
CA GLN A 5 -28.03 -8.37 -37.17
C GLN A 5 -28.54 -8.13 -35.74
N PRO A 6 -28.11 -8.90 -34.73
CA PRO A 6 -28.42 -8.59 -33.35
C PRO A 6 -27.71 -7.30 -32.94
N SER A 7 -28.51 -6.29 -32.60
CA SER A 7 -28.04 -5.06 -31.95
C SER A 7 -27.34 -5.40 -30.66
N GLY A 8 -26.01 -5.33 -30.69
CA GLY A 8 -25.20 -5.31 -29.48
C GLY A 8 -25.64 -4.11 -28.64
N LEU A 9 -26.20 -4.37 -27.47
CA LEU A 9 -26.39 -3.38 -26.41
C LEU A 9 -25.01 -2.89 -26.00
N ALA A 10 -24.58 -1.77 -26.56
CA ALA A 10 -23.48 -1.00 -26.02
C ALA A 10 -23.93 -0.61 -24.59
N HIS A 11 -23.35 -1.24 -23.58
CA HIS A 11 -23.44 -0.76 -22.21
C HIS A 11 -22.90 0.67 -22.22
N GLN A 12 -23.78 1.65 -22.08
CA GLN A 12 -23.38 3.04 -21.83
C GLN A 12 -22.61 2.99 -20.48
N GLN A 13 -21.30 3.08 -20.56
CA GLN A 13 -20.47 3.26 -19.38
C GLN A 13 -20.93 4.56 -18.70
N HIS A 14 -21.47 4.43 -17.49
CA HIS A 14 -21.88 5.56 -16.68
C HIS A 14 -20.78 5.86 -15.68
N CYS A 15 -20.18 7.04 -15.81
CA CYS A 15 -19.15 7.51 -14.89
C CYS A 15 -19.74 7.74 -13.50
N LEU A 16 -19.19 7.10 -12.48
CA LEU A 16 -19.60 7.22 -11.08
C LEU A 16 -18.75 8.25 -10.32
N VAL A 17 -17.47 8.37 -10.66
CA VAL A 17 -16.54 9.35 -10.09
C VAL A 17 -15.70 9.95 -11.19
N ASN A 18 -15.53 11.26 -11.15
CA ASN A 18 -14.65 12.00 -12.04
C ASN A 18 -13.71 12.87 -11.18
N VAL A 19 -12.44 12.52 -11.17
CA VAL A 19 -11.35 13.23 -10.49
C VAL A 19 -10.65 14.10 -11.50
N GLN A 20 -10.59 15.43 -11.26
CA GLN A 20 -10.06 16.40 -12.19
C GLN A 20 -9.02 17.28 -11.52
N HIS A 21 -7.79 17.25 -12.05
CA HIS A 21 -6.67 18.10 -11.65
C HIS A 21 -6.43 18.12 -10.13
N VAL A 22 -6.68 16.99 -9.44
CA VAL A 22 -6.54 16.91 -7.99
C VAL A 22 -5.08 17.09 -7.59
N ARG A 23 -4.87 18.03 -6.68
CA ARG A 23 -3.60 18.36 -6.06
C ARG A 23 -3.75 18.38 -4.55
N HIS A 24 -2.77 17.84 -3.84
CA HIS A 24 -2.79 17.86 -2.37
C HIS A 24 -1.41 18.16 -1.80
N LEU A 25 -1.40 19.10 -0.85
CA LEU A 25 -0.24 19.57 -0.10
C LEU A 25 -0.43 19.21 1.36
N TYR A 26 0.55 18.55 1.99
CA TYR A 26 0.65 18.42 3.44
C TYR A 26 1.61 19.46 3.99
N GLY A 27 1.28 20.05 5.14
CA GLY A 27 2.12 20.99 5.87
C GLY A 27 1.30 21.92 6.74
N LYS A 28 1.92 22.48 7.79
CA LYS A 28 1.33 23.52 8.60
C LYS A 28 1.59 24.88 7.93
N PRO A 29 0.69 25.87 8.05
CA PRO A 29 0.95 27.22 7.55
C PRO A 29 2.28 27.77 8.09
N GLY A 30 3.23 28.07 7.17
CA GLY A 30 4.56 28.60 7.53
C GLY A 30 5.68 27.54 7.66
N SER A 31 5.39 26.26 7.48
CA SER A 31 6.38 25.19 7.27
C SER A 31 6.55 24.87 5.78
N ALA A 32 7.60 24.09 5.44
CA ALA A 32 7.77 23.62 4.06
C ALA A 32 6.62 22.66 3.69
N GLU A 33 5.72 23.12 2.82
CA GLU A 33 4.62 22.30 2.30
C GLU A 33 5.17 21.18 1.42
N ARG A 34 4.67 19.96 1.63
CA ARG A 34 5.01 18.79 0.80
C ARG A 34 3.89 18.53 -0.20
N LEU A 35 4.23 18.59 -1.49
CA LEU A 35 3.33 18.21 -2.56
C LEU A 35 3.25 16.67 -2.62
N VAL A 36 2.08 16.12 -2.33
CA VAL A 36 1.84 14.66 -2.31
C VAL A 36 1.11 14.18 -3.56
N LEU A 37 0.10 14.92 -4.01
CA LEU A 37 -0.59 14.68 -5.27
C LEU A 37 -0.45 15.89 -6.17
N ASP A 38 -0.22 15.65 -7.47
CA ASP A 38 -0.08 16.72 -8.45
C ASP A 38 -0.76 16.34 -9.77
N ASP A 39 -1.77 17.11 -10.14
CA ASP A 39 -2.52 16.98 -11.39
C ASP A 39 -3.08 15.57 -11.64
N VAL A 40 -3.70 14.98 -10.60
CA VAL A 40 -4.29 13.64 -10.71
C VAL A 40 -5.63 13.72 -11.42
N ASN A 41 -5.76 12.94 -12.48
CA ASN A 41 -6.97 12.82 -13.28
C ASN A 41 -7.33 11.33 -13.42
N LEU A 42 -8.55 10.92 -13.06
CA LEU A 42 -9.08 9.58 -13.27
C LEU A 42 -10.60 9.56 -13.25
N THR A 43 -11.18 8.54 -13.85
CA THR A 43 -12.61 8.23 -13.78
C THR A 43 -12.82 6.84 -13.19
N LEU A 44 -13.97 6.62 -12.58
CA LEU A 44 -14.47 5.30 -12.20
C LEU A 44 -15.82 5.10 -12.86
N ASP A 45 -15.91 4.08 -13.67
CA ASP A 45 -17.13 3.76 -14.40
C ASP A 45 -17.95 2.66 -13.67
N ASN A 46 -19.17 2.48 -14.11
CA ASN A 46 -20.04 1.45 -13.59
C ASN A 46 -19.54 0.05 -13.98
N ASN A 47 -19.66 -0.91 -13.09
CA ASN A 47 -19.37 -2.33 -13.28
C ASN A 47 -17.89 -2.63 -13.60
N GLU A 48 -16.98 -1.98 -12.89
CA GLU A 48 -15.55 -2.27 -12.97
C GLU A 48 -14.89 -2.30 -11.58
N ILE A 49 -13.80 -3.04 -11.46
CA ILE A 49 -12.86 -2.99 -10.35
C ILE A 49 -11.62 -2.25 -10.84
N VAL A 50 -11.32 -1.08 -10.27
CA VAL A 50 -10.15 -0.27 -10.60
C VAL A 50 -9.13 -0.36 -9.48
N GLY A 51 -7.88 -0.67 -9.82
CA GLY A 51 -6.75 -0.70 -8.89
C GLY A 51 -5.89 0.56 -9.02
N LEU A 52 -5.65 1.24 -7.91
CA LEU A 52 -4.58 2.25 -7.79
C LEU A 52 -3.32 1.52 -7.33
N LEU A 53 -2.40 1.27 -8.26
CA LEU A 53 -1.17 0.54 -8.02
C LEU A 53 0.02 1.51 -7.96
N GLY A 54 0.95 1.29 -7.06
CA GLY A 54 2.17 2.08 -6.94
C GLY A 54 2.83 1.90 -5.59
N ARG A 55 4.03 2.43 -5.46
CA ARG A 55 4.84 2.31 -4.24
C ARG A 55 4.15 2.92 -3.03
N SER A 56 4.53 2.44 -1.84
CA SER A 56 4.07 3.04 -0.57
C SER A 56 4.45 4.53 -0.54
N GLY A 57 3.57 5.36 0.02
CA GLY A 57 3.76 6.82 0.09
C GLY A 57 3.61 7.58 -1.25
N SER A 58 3.17 6.96 -2.34
CA SER A 58 2.88 7.65 -3.61
C SER A 58 1.60 8.50 -3.60
N GLY A 59 0.87 8.55 -2.49
CA GLY A 59 -0.33 9.37 -2.35
C GLY A 59 -1.65 8.66 -2.69
N LYS A 60 -1.67 7.36 -2.99
CA LYS A 60 -2.88 6.59 -3.33
C LYS A 60 -3.95 6.67 -2.25
N SER A 61 -3.59 6.42 -0.99
CA SER A 61 -4.51 6.54 0.16
C SER A 61 -4.99 7.98 0.38
N THR A 62 -4.15 8.99 0.07
CA THR A 62 -4.53 10.40 0.09
C THR A 62 -5.62 10.68 -0.96
N LEU A 63 -5.44 10.16 -2.18
CA LEU A 63 -6.45 10.27 -3.23
C LEU A 63 -7.74 9.53 -2.86
N LEU A 64 -7.63 8.30 -2.36
CA LEU A 64 -8.79 7.51 -1.94
C LEU A 64 -9.60 8.23 -0.85
N ARG A 65 -8.93 8.83 0.14
CA ARG A 65 -9.57 9.65 1.19
C ARG A 65 -10.18 10.92 0.64
N SER A 66 -9.59 11.52 -0.39
CA SER A 66 -10.19 12.67 -1.08
C SER A 66 -11.48 12.28 -1.80
N ILE A 67 -11.51 11.12 -2.46
CA ILE A 67 -12.72 10.57 -3.08
C ILE A 67 -13.76 10.20 -2.02
N ALA A 68 -13.35 9.65 -0.88
CA ALA A 68 -14.25 9.37 0.25
C ALA A 68 -14.82 10.62 0.93
N GLY A 69 -14.38 11.83 0.56
CA GLY A 69 -14.77 13.08 1.22
C GLY A 69 -14.17 13.28 2.61
N LEU A 70 -13.19 12.44 3.01
CA LEU A 70 -12.48 12.51 4.29
C LEU A 70 -11.34 13.53 4.27
N LEU A 71 -10.91 13.93 3.08
CA LEU A 71 -9.84 14.87 2.86
C LEU A 71 -10.21 15.82 1.72
N THR A 72 -10.11 17.14 1.97
CA THR A 72 -10.34 18.13 0.91
C THR A 72 -9.05 18.34 0.11
N PRO A 73 -9.05 18.15 -1.21
CA PRO A 73 -7.90 18.47 -2.04
C PRO A 73 -7.48 19.93 -1.92
N SER A 74 -6.18 20.22 -2.04
CA SER A 74 -5.68 21.61 -2.03
C SER A 74 -6.05 22.36 -3.32
N ALA A 75 -6.23 21.63 -4.43
CA ALA A 75 -6.74 22.14 -5.71
C ALA A 75 -7.34 20.99 -6.52
N GLY A 76 -8.09 21.32 -7.58
CA GLY A 76 -8.85 20.37 -8.37
C GLY A 76 -10.16 19.99 -7.70
N GLN A 77 -10.84 19.00 -8.25
CA GLN A 77 -12.16 18.58 -7.75
C GLN A 77 -12.39 17.08 -7.93
N VAL A 78 -13.29 16.55 -7.10
CA VAL A 78 -13.81 15.18 -7.19
C VAL A 78 -15.31 15.31 -7.37
N ASP A 79 -15.81 14.94 -8.55
CA ASP A 79 -17.21 15.02 -8.90
C ASP A 79 -17.86 13.65 -8.91
N PHE A 80 -19.10 13.59 -8.45
CA PHE A 80 -19.95 12.44 -8.48
C PHE A 80 -21.14 12.73 -9.40
N PRO A 81 -21.06 12.38 -10.70
CA PRO A 81 -22.17 12.56 -11.61
C PRO A 81 -23.42 11.84 -11.08
N PRO A 82 -24.60 12.48 -11.13
CA PRO A 82 -25.83 11.85 -10.65
C PRO A 82 -26.15 10.61 -11.49
N GLY A 83 -26.63 9.55 -10.82
CA GLY A 83 -27.08 8.35 -11.48
C GLY A 83 -28.26 8.60 -12.43
N PRO A 84 -28.64 7.62 -13.26
CA PRO A 84 -29.77 7.72 -14.16
C PRO A 84 -31.11 8.03 -13.45
N ASP A 85 -31.20 7.70 -12.17
CA ASP A 85 -32.32 7.96 -11.26
C ASP A 85 -32.25 9.33 -10.56
N GLY A 86 -31.23 10.14 -10.87
CA GLY A 86 -31.01 11.46 -10.28
C GLY A 86 -30.54 11.44 -8.82
N ARG A 87 -30.22 10.26 -8.24
CA ARG A 87 -29.70 10.16 -6.88
C ARG A 87 -28.20 10.46 -6.84
N PRO A 88 -27.71 11.07 -5.76
CA PRO A 88 -26.29 11.25 -5.57
C PRO A 88 -25.62 9.88 -5.40
N THR A 89 -24.46 9.72 -6.04
CA THR A 89 -23.61 8.53 -5.85
C THR A 89 -23.10 8.46 -4.42
N THR A 90 -23.24 7.30 -3.80
CA THR A 90 -22.82 7.05 -2.43
C THR A 90 -21.53 6.21 -2.38
N VAL A 91 -20.65 6.50 -1.42
CA VAL A 91 -19.39 5.80 -1.25
C VAL A 91 -19.27 5.25 0.15
N SER A 92 -18.63 4.09 0.29
CA SER A 92 -18.17 3.54 1.56
C SER A 92 -16.71 3.14 1.48
N MET A 93 -16.02 3.13 2.61
CA MET A 93 -14.57 2.86 2.66
C MET A 93 -14.24 1.72 3.63
N VAL A 94 -13.40 0.79 3.16
CA VAL A 94 -12.71 -0.21 3.97
C VAL A 94 -11.28 0.28 4.21
N PHE A 95 -10.90 0.39 5.48
CA PHE A 95 -9.60 0.92 5.89
C PHE A 95 -8.56 -0.19 6.05
N GLN A 96 -7.31 0.12 5.83
CA GLN A 96 -6.16 -0.77 6.01
C GLN A 96 -6.08 -1.35 7.43
N SER A 97 -6.35 -0.57 8.48
CA SER A 97 -6.26 -0.95 9.89
C SER A 97 -7.56 -1.50 10.48
N PHE A 98 -8.48 -2.03 9.66
CA PHE A 98 -9.84 -2.49 10.05
C PHE A 98 -10.74 -1.41 10.65
N ALA A 99 -10.21 -0.46 11.39
CA ALA A 99 -10.90 0.67 12.02
C ALA A 99 -12.18 0.27 12.77
N LEU A 100 -12.16 -0.88 13.47
CA LEU A 100 -13.29 -1.34 14.28
C LEU A 100 -13.30 -0.64 15.63
N PHE A 101 -14.49 -0.35 16.14
CA PHE A 101 -14.68 0.12 17.51
C PHE A 101 -14.48 -1.02 18.47
N PRO A 102 -13.41 -1.04 19.29
CA PRO A 102 -13.06 -2.22 20.11
C PRO A 102 -14.04 -2.50 21.25
N TRP A 103 -14.87 -1.53 21.62
CA TRP A 103 -15.92 -1.64 22.65
C TRP A 103 -17.29 -2.02 22.10
N LEU A 104 -17.45 -2.16 20.79
CA LEU A 104 -18.69 -2.61 20.14
C LEU A 104 -18.52 -4.05 19.66
N THR A 105 -19.64 -4.80 19.69
CA THR A 105 -19.71 -6.16 19.11
C THR A 105 -19.62 -6.09 17.57
N VAL A 106 -19.47 -7.24 16.91
CA VAL A 106 -19.51 -7.37 15.44
C VAL A 106 -20.78 -6.71 14.90
N GLN A 107 -21.95 -7.13 15.40
CA GLN A 107 -23.23 -6.57 14.96
C GLN A 107 -23.29 -5.04 15.15
N GLN A 108 -22.88 -4.55 16.31
CA GLN A 108 -22.88 -3.11 16.60
C GLN A 108 -21.91 -2.35 15.69
N ASN A 109 -20.72 -2.90 15.41
CA ASN A 109 -19.78 -2.31 14.46
C ASN A 109 -20.37 -2.19 13.05
N VAL A 110 -21.11 -3.20 12.60
CA VAL A 110 -21.77 -3.20 11.30
C VAL A 110 -22.94 -2.18 11.30
N GLU A 111 -23.67 -2.05 12.39
CA GLU A 111 -24.82 -1.15 12.50
C GLU A 111 -24.48 0.34 12.50
N VAL A 112 -23.25 0.73 12.85
CA VAL A 112 -22.85 2.16 13.07
C VAL A 112 -23.24 3.07 11.92
N GLY A 113 -23.00 2.64 10.66
CA GLY A 113 -23.34 3.45 9.48
C GLY A 113 -24.85 3.68 9.33
N LEU A 114 -25.64 2.66 9.62
CA LEU A 114 -27.10 2.74 9.59
C LEU A 114 -27.66 3.60 10.75
N GLU A 115 -26.99 3.54 11.89
CA GLU A 115 -27.33 4.38 13.04
C GLU A 115 -27.10 5.87 12.71
N ALA A 116 -26.00 6.22 12.10
CA ALA A 116 -25.71 7.56 11.64
C ALA A 116 -26.73 8.07 10.62
N GLN A 117 -27.32 7.17 9.82
CA GLN A 117 -28.42 7.47 8.88
C GLN A 117 -29.81 7.52 9.55
N ASN A 118 -29.90 7.36 10.87
CA ASN A 118 -31.16 7.29 11.63
C ASN A 118 -32.11 6.18 11.16
N VAL A 119 -31.58 5.05 10.68
CA VAL A 119 -32.38 3.86 10.34
C VAL A 119 -33.00 3.26 11.61
N PRO A 120 -34.31 2.92 11.62
CA PRO A 120 -34.96 2.31 12.77
C PRO A 120 -34.27 1.02 13.23
N VAL A 121 -34.18 0.80 14.58
CA VAL A 121 -33.42 -0.29 15.21
C VAL A 121 -33.73 -1.67 14.59
N GLU A 122 -35.00 -2.02 14.38
CA GLU A 122 -35.42 -3.30 13.80
C GLU A 122 -34.87 -3.50 12.37
N GLN A 123 -34.94 -2.46 11.54
CA GLN A 123 -34.42 -2.51 10.17
C GLN A 123 -32.91 -2.57 10.17
N ARG A 124 -32.25 -1.77 11.03
CA ARG A 124 -30.80 -1.73 11.21
C ARG A 124 -30.26 -3.10 11.57
N ARG A 125 -30.87 -3.75 12.59
CA ARG A 125 -30.49 -5.08 13.03
C ARG A 125 -30.65 -6.13 11.91
N LYS A 126 -31.78 -6.10 11.20
CA LYS A 126 -32.02 -7.03 10.08
C LYS A 126 -30.98 -6.88 8.97
N ARG A 127 -30.64 -5.63 8.58
CA ARG A 127 -29.64 -5.35 7.54
C ARG A 127 -28.22 -5.74 8.02
N ALA A 128 -27.88 -5.47 9.27
CA ALA A 128 -26.59 -5.84 9.83
C ALA A 128 -26.39 -7.36 9.85
N LEU A 129 -27.41 -8.14 10.28
CA LEU A 129 -27.34 -9.59 10.27
C LEU A 129 -27.19 -10.14 8.84
N ALA A 130 -27.93 -9.59 7.87
CA ALA A 130 -27.77 -9.98 6.46
C ALA A 130 -26.39 -9.67 5.89
N ALA A 131 -25.79 -8.54 6.30
CA ALA A 131 -24.42 -8.21 5.90
C ALA A 131 -23.36 -9.11 6.57
N ILE A 132 -23.58 -9.53 7.82
CA ILE A 132 -22.73 -10.47 8.54
C ILE A 132 -22.79 -11.87 7.90
N ASP A 133 -23.99 -12.33 7.55
CA ASP A 133 -24.20 -13.57 6.79
C ASP A 133 -23.48 -13.54 5.44
N LEU A 134 -23.63 -12.42 4.69
CA LEU A 134 -23.02 -12.25 3.37
C LEU A 134 -21.49 -12.46 3.38
N ILE A 135 -20.82 -12.04 4.48
CA ILE A 135 -19.35 -12.13 4.61
C ILE A 135 -18.91 -13.38 5.42
N GLY A 136 -19.83 -14.30 5.72
CA GLY A 136 -19.56 -15.59 6.38
C GLY A 136 -19.08 -15.45 7.83
N LEU A 137 -19.72 -14.59 8.63
CA LEU A 137 -19.44 -14.41 10.05
C LEU A 137 -20.66 -14.75 10.95
N ASP A 138 -21.54 -15.65 10.49
CA ASP A 138 -22.65 -16.16 11.29
C ASP A 138 -22.17 -16.78 12.59
N GLY A 139 -22.86 -16.49 13.68
CA GLY A 139 -22.52 -16.94 15.01
C GLY A 139 -21.49 -16.08 15.75
N PHE A 140 -20.92 -15.05 15.10
CA PHE A 140 -19.98 -14.12 15.71
C PHE A 140 -20.59 -12.73 15.99
N GLU A 141 -21.89 -12.54 15.87
CA GLU A 141 -22.60 -11.26 15.97
C GLU A 141 -22.34 -10.55 17.31
N ASN A 142 -22.19 -11.34 18.38
CA ASN A 142 -21.98 -10.84 19.74
C ASN A 142 -20.51 -10.80 20.16
N ALA A 143 -19.58 -11.26 19.31
CA ALA A 143 -18.15 -11.23 19.59
C ALA A 143 -17.61 -9.79 19.51
N TYR A 144 -16.57 -9.50 20.29
CA TYR A 144 -15.83 -8.24 20.23
C TYR A 144 -14.61 -8.36 19.30
N PRO A 145 -14.10 -7.26 18.74
CA PRO A 145 -12.95 -7.28 17.83
C PRO A 145 -11.71 -8.01 18.37
N LYS A 146 -11.46 -7.96 19.68
CA LYS A 146 -10.34 -8.67 20.32
C LYS A 146 -10.45 -10.20 20.28
N GLU A 147 -11.65 -10.73 20.07
CA GLU A 147 -11.95 -12.17 20.02
C GLU A 147 -11.86 -12.73 18.60
N LEU A 148 -11.61 -11.86 17.60
CA LEU A 148 -11.58 -12.19 16.19
C LEU A 148 -10.15 -12.30 15.66
N SER A 149 -9.94 -13.18 14.67
CA SER A 149 -8.72 -13.19 13.87
C SER A 149 -8.58 -11.92 12.99
N GLY A 150 -7.41 -11.67 12.41
CA GLY A 150 -7.19 -10.57 11.48
C GLY A 150 -8.18 -10.57 10.32
N GLY A 151 -8.33 -11.73 9.66
CA GLY A 151 -9.26 -11.89 8.54
C GLY A 151 -10.72 -11.68 8.93
N MET A 152 -11.14 -12.17 10.12
CA MET A 152 -12.49 -11.91 10.63
C MET A 152 -12.73 -10.41 10.87
N ARG A 153 -11.75 -9.70 11.45
CA ARG A 153 -11.84 -8.23 11.62
C ARG A 153 -11.99 -7.51 10.29
N GLN A 154 -11.25 -7.94 9.25
CA GLN A 154 -11.36 -7.37 7.92
C GLN A 154 -12.74 -7.62 7.31
N ARG A 155 -13.29 -8.83 7.47
CA ARG A 155 -14.68 -9.15 7.05
C ARG A 155 -15.70 -8.26 7.75
N VAL A 156 -15.57 -8.00 9.06
CA VAL A 156 -16.44 -7.05 9.78
C VAL A 156 -16.36 -5.64 9.17
N GLY A 157 -15.13 -5.19 8.83
CA GLY A 157 -14.92 -3.92 8.14
C GLY A 157 -15.63 -3.85 6.78
N LEU A 158 -15.60 -4.95 6.03
CA LEU A 158 -16.30 -5.09 4.75
C LEU A 158 -17.82 -5.07 4.94
N ALA A 159 -18.37 -5.85 5.89
CA ALA A 159 -19.81 -5.85 6.20
C ALA A 159 -20.29 -4.44 6.59
N ARG A 160 -19.52 -3.73 7.43
CA ARG A 160 -19.82 -2.35 7.83
C ARG A 160 -19.87 -1.39 6.64
N ALA A 161 -18.99 -1.59 5.65
CA ALA A 161 -18.98 -0.78 4.46
C ALA A 161 -20.16 -1.11 3.52
N LEU A 162 -20.54 -2.38 3.42
CA LEU A 162 -21.60 -2.84 2.52
C LEU A 162 -23.01 -2.61 3.07
N VAL A 163 -23.21 -2.61 4.40
CA VAL A 163 -24.54 -2.54 5.03
C VAL A 163 -25.32 -1.27 4.71
N VAL A 164 -24.62 -0.21 4.31
CA VAL A 164 -25.25 1.09 3.93
C VAL A 164 -25.66 1.14 2.45
N ASP A 165 -25.51 0.04 1.71
CA ASP A 165 -25.80 -0.10 0.27
C ASP A 165 -25.13 1.00 -0.57
N PRO A 166 -23.78 1.12 -0.53
CA PRO A 166 -23.10 2.15 -1.30
C PRO A 166 -23.08 1.82 -2.79
N ASP A 167 -22.98 2.85 -3.64
CA ASP A 167 -22.75 2.66 -5.07
C ASP A 167 -21.29 2.26 -5.34
N ILE A 168 -20.34 2.78 -4.55
CA ILE A 168 -18.90 2.55 -4.71
C ILE A 168 -18.30 2.06 -3.41
N LEU A 169 -17.51 0.98 -3.51
CA LEU A 169 -16.67 0.50 -2.43
C LEU A 169 -15.23 0.95 -2.65
N LEU A 170 -14.74 1.77 -1.74
CA LEU A 170 -13.34 2.19 -1.68
C LEU A 170 -12.57 1.27 -0.73
N MET A 171 -11.41 0.75 -1.13
CA MET A 171 -10.61 -0.15 -0.29
C MET A 171 -9.15 0.33 -0.23
N ASP A 172 -8.66 0.64 0.97
CA ASP A 172 -7.28 1.08 1.21
C ASP A 172 -6.44 -0.10 1.71
N GLU A 173 -5.66 -0.72 0.81
CA GLU A 173 -4.81 -1.89 1.06
C GLU A 173 -5.51 -3.00 1.87
N PRO A 174 -6.66 -3.52 1.41
CA PRO A 174 -7.57 -4.32 2.23
C PRO A 174 -7.01 -5.66 2.69
N PHE A 175 -5.91 -6.15 2.10
CA PHE A 175 -5.35 -7.46 2.40
C PHE A 175 -3.94 -7.40 3.03
N SER A 176 -3.34 -6.20 3.11
CA SER A 176 -1.93 -6.03 3.52
C SER A 176 -1.63 -6.43 4.98
N ALA A 177 -2.64 -6.37 5.87
CA ALA A 177 -2.52 -6.72 7.28
C ALA A 177 -2.85 -8.20 7.58
N LEU A 178 -3.05 -9.04 6.55
CA LEU A 178 -3.46 -10.44 6.67
C LEU A 178 -2.31 -11.37 6.31
N ASP A 179 -2.33 -12.58 6.90
CA ASP A 179 -1.47 -13.66 6.42
C ASP A 179 -1.90 -14.12 5.01
N VAL A 180 -0.98 -14.75 4.29
CA VAL A 180 -1.13 -15.11 2.87
C VAL A 180 -2.41 -15.94 2.61
N LEU A 181 -2.68 -16.96 3.43
CA LEU A 181 -3.84 -17.84 3.22
C LEU A 181 -5.16 -17.13 3.49
N THR A 182 -5.21 -16.32 4.55
CA THR A 182 -6.38 -15.51 4.89
C THR A 182 -6.66 -14.46 3.82
N ALA A 183 -5.62 -13.79 3.32
CA ALA A 183 -5.74 -12.82 2.23
C ALA A 183 -6.25 -13.47 0.93
N GLU A 184 -5.75 -14.65 0.59
CA GLU A 184 -6.17 -15.40 -0.60
C GLU A 184 -7.66 -15.79 -0.51
N THR A 185 -8.08 -16.33 0.64
CA THR A 185 -9.49 -16.71 0.87
C THR A 185 -10.39 -15.48 0.76
N LEU A 186 -10.02 -14.36 1.39
CA LEU A 186 -10.85 -13.15 1.37
C LEU A 186 -10.95 -12.52 -0.03
N ARG A 187 -9.86 -12.57 -0.83
CA ARG A 187 -9.87 -12.12 -2.23
C ARG A 187 -10.82 -12.96 -3.08
N THR A 188 -10.73 -14.29 -2.95
CA THR A 188 -11.61 -15.22 -3.67
C THR A 188 -13.08 -14.95 -3.32
N ASP A 189 -13.41 -14.89 -2.02
CA ASP A 189 -14.77 -14.60 -1.57
C ASP A 189 -15.29 -13.26 -2.10
N LEU A 190 -14.46 -12.22 -2.12
CA LEU A 190 -14.84 -10.90 -2.64
C LEU A 190 -15.12 -10.95 -4.15
N LEU A 191 -14.27 -11.65 -4.93
CA LEU A 191 -14.46 -11.80 -6.37
C LEU A 191 -15.70 -12.65 -6.69
N ASP A 192 -15.97 -13.70 -5.91
CA ASP A 192 -17.17 -14.53 -6.07
C ASP A 192 -18.44 -13.70 -5.79
N LEU A 193 -18.46 -12.97 -4.67
CA LEU A 193 -19.57 -12.08 -4.31
C LEU A 193 -19.80 -10.99 -5.37
N TRP A 194 -18.71 -10.45 -5.95
CA TRP A 194 -18.78 -9.47 -7.03
C TRP A 194 -19.32 -10.09 -8.32
N GLY A 195 -18.72 -11.21 -8.75
CA GLY A 195 -19.10 -11.91 -9.98
C GLY A 195 -20.53 -12.46 -9.99
N GLU A 196 -21.02 -12.89 -8.81
CA GLU A 196 -22.42 -13.33 -8.61
C GLU A 196 -23.41 -12.16 -8.47
N GLY A 197 -22.95 -10.92 -8.44
CA GLY A 197 -23.81 -9.73 -8.25
C GLY A 197 -24.49 -9.68 -6.88
N ARG A 198 -23.92 -10.31 -5.86
CA ARG A 198 -24.50 -10.38 -4.52
C ARG A 198 -24.18 -9.16 -3.65
N MET A 199 -23.26 -8.34 -4.08
CA MET A 199 -22.93 -7.09 -3.38
C MET A 199 -23.78 -5.94 -3.91
N PRO A 200 -24.31 -5.06 -3.03
CA PRO A 200 -25.13 -3.92 -3.42
C PRO A 200 -24.29 -2.73 -3.93
N ILE A 201 -23.24 -2.99 -4.70
CA ILE A 201 -22.28 -1.99 -5.19
C ILE A 201 -22.22 -2.00 -6.71
N LYS A 202 -21.87 -0.86 -7.29
CA LYS A 202 -21.75 -0.69 -8.74
C LYS A 202 -20.30 -0.75 -9.23
N SER A 203 -19.33 -0.41 -8.38
CA SER A 203 -17.90 -0.47 -8.71
C SER A 203 -17.04 -0.49 -7.45
N ILE A 204 -15.80 -0.95 -7.64
CA ILE A 204 -14.78 -1.00 -6.59
C ILE A 204 -13.58 -0.17 -7.04
N LEU A 205 -13.08 0.69 -6.15
CA LEU A 205 -11.79 1.35 -6.31
C LEU A 205 -10.88 0.90 -5.16
N MET A 206 -9.83 0.15 -5.47
CA MET A 206 -8.91 -0.38 -4.48
C MET A 206 -7.51 0.19 -4.62
N VAL A 207 -6.88 0.47 -3.49
CA VAL A 207 -5.46 0.79 -3.39
C VAL A 207 -4.71 -0.49 -3.06
N THR A 208 -3.65 -0.76 -3.79
CA THR A 208 -2.71 -1.83 -3.47
C THR A 208 -1.29 -1.45 -3.92
N HIS A 209 -0.30 -2.07 -3.31
CA HIS A 209 1.08 -2.04 -3.77
C HIS A 209 1.50 -3.39 -4.40
N ASN A 210 0.62 -4.39 -4.37
CA ASN A 210 0.86 -5.73 -4.87
C ASN A 210 0.39 -5.86 -6.33
N ILE A 211 1.33 -6.13 -7.26
CA ILE A 211 1.06 -6.20 -8.70
C ILE A 211 0.17 -7.41 -9.02
N GLU A 212 0.48 -8.59 -8.46
CA GLU A 212 -0.30 -9.81 -8.72
C GLU A 212 -1.74 -9.65 -8.24
N GLU A 213 -1.94 -9.01 -7.07
CA GLU A 213 -3.26 -8.69 -6.54
C GLU A 213 -4.05 -7.78 -7.49
N ALA A 214 -3.41 -6.73 -8.00
CA ALA A 214 -4.03 -5.82 -8.96
C ALA A 214 -4.41 -6.55 -10.26
N VAL A 215 -3.50 -7.37 -10.80
CA VAL A 215 -3.78 -8.17 -12.01
C VAL A 215 -4.83 -9.23 -11.75
N LEU A 216 -4.90 -9.84 -10.56
CA LEU A 216 -5.88 -10.85 -10.21
C LEU A 216 -7.31 -10.28 -10.13
N MET A 217 -7.46 -9.09 -9.54
CA MET A 217 -8.75 -8.55 -9.15
C MET A 217 -9.29 -7.49 -10.09
N CYS A 218 -8.43 -6.60 -10.63
CA CYS A 218 -8.88 -5.38 -11.29
C CYS A 218 -9.13 -5.57 -12.79
N ASP A 219 -10.13 -4.88 -13.31
CA ASP A 219 -10.38 -4.76 -14.76
C ASP A 219 -9.49 -3.69 -15.38
N ARG A 220 -9.08 -2.71 -14.56
CA ARG A 220 -8.25 -1.58 -14.94
C ARG A 220 -7.30 -1.22 -13.81
N ILE A 221 -6.04 -0.97 -14.13
CA ILE A 221 -4.99 -0.61 -13.17
C ILE A 221 -4.46 0.78 -13.53
N ILE A 222 -4.49 1.68 -12.56
CA ILE A 222 -3.92 3.02 -12.67
C ILE A 222 -2.61 3.02 -11.91
N LEU A 223 -1.50 3.17 -12.64
CA LEU A 223 -0.17 3.17 -12.06
C LEU A 223 0.18 4.57 -11.58
N PHE A 224 0.59 4.68 -10.32
CA PHE A 224 1.00 5.93 -9.68
C PHE A 224 2.52 6.09 -9.66
N SER A 225 3.00 7.27 -10.09
CA SER A 225 4.37 7.73 -9.85
C SER A 225 4.55 8.20 -8.41
N ILE A 226 5.79 8.53 -8.06
CA ILE A 226 6.16 9.10 -6.75
C ILE A 226 6.79 10.49 -6.91
N ASN A 227 6.74 11.32 -5.86
CA ASN A 227 7.45 12.60 -5.73
C ASN A 227 7.18 13.66 -6.83
N PRO A 228 5.97 14.15 -7.02
CA PRO A 228 4.70 13.82 -6.37
C PRO A 228 3.97 12.65 -7.05
N GLY A 229 2.92 12.14 -6.38
CA GLY A 229 2.01 11.16 -6.95
C GLY A 229 1.23 11.75 -8.12
N ARG A 230 1.34 11.09 -9.28
CA ARG A 230 0.61 11.38 -10.52
C ARG A 230 0.18 10.08 -11.16
N VAL A 231 -0.79 10.11 -12.02
CA VAL A 231 -1.11 8.98 -12.91
C VAL A 231 0.02 8.85 -13.94
N ALA A 232 0.81 7.79 -13.85
CA ALA A 232 1.88 7.49 -14.78
C ALA A 232 1.34 6.84 -16.06
N CYS A 233 0.49 5.82 -15.91
CA CYS A 233 -0.22 5.18 -17.02
C CYS A 233 -1.45 4.44 -16.51
N GLU A 234 -2.31 4.06 -17.44
CA GLU A 234 -3.48 3.23 -17.24
C GLU A 234 -3.33 1.94 -18.04
N ILE A 235 -3.65 0.81 -17.43
CA ILE A 235 -3.50 -0.53 -17.99
C ILE A 235 -4.86 -1.25 -17.88
N ARG A 236 -5.37 -1.74 -19.00
CA ARG A 236 -6.54 -2.64 -19.02
C ARG A 236 -6.09 -4.06 -18.84
N VAL A 237 -6.84 -4.82 -18.04
CA VAL A 237 -6.57 -6.23 -17.77
C VAL A 237 -7.57 -7.07 -18.57
N ASP A 238 -7.21 -7.36 -19.83
CA ASP A 238 -8.05 -8.12 -20.77
C ASP A 238 -7.95 -9.65 -20.53
N LEU A 239 -7.85 -10.07 -19.26
CA LEU A 239 -7.82 -11.46 -18.85
C LEU A 239 -9.19 -11.86 -18.26
N PRO A 240 -9.80 -12.99 -18.71
CA PRO A 240 -11.08 -13.43 -18.19
C PRO A 240 -10.99 -13.88 -16.73
N GLN A 241 -12.06 -13.67 -15.97
CA GLN A 241 -12.22 -14.24 -14.63
C GLN A 241 -12.75 -15.70 -14.69
N PRO A 242 -12.37 -16.60 -13.76
CA PRO A 242 -11.34 -16.42 -12.73
C PRO A 242 -9.93 -16.46 -13.32
N ARG A 243 -9.07 -15.56 -12.88
CA ARG A 243 -7.69 -15.47 -13.37
C ARG A 243 -6.78 -16.45 -12.63
N ASN A 244 -5.83 -17.02 -13.38
CA ASN A 244 -4.87 -17.98 -12.83
C ASN A 244 -3.44 -17.41 -12.90
N ARG A 245 -2.75 -17.33 -11.77
CA ARG A 245 -1.34 -16.87 -11.67
C ARG A 245 -0.37 -17.73 -12.47
N GLN A 246 -0.75 -18.99 -12.78
CA GLN A 246 0.08 -19.89 -13.59
C GLN A 246 -0.06 -19.64 -15.10
N ASP A 247 -1.06 -18.85 -15.52
CA ASP A 247 -1.27 -18.52 -16.92
C ASP A 247 -0.10 -17.68 -17.46
N PRO A 248 0.51 -18.05 -18.60
CA PRO A 248 1.56 -17.25 -19.23
C PRO A 248 1.13 -15.80 -19.53
N ALA A 249 -0.13 -15.56 -19.91
CA ALA A 249 -0.63 -14.21 -20.15
C ALA A 249 -0.71 -13.38 -18.85
N PHE A 250 -1.09 -14.00 -17.74
CA PHE A 250 -1.07 -13.35 -16.42
C PHE A 250 0.35 -12.95 -16.04
N ARG A 251 1.31 -13.86 -16.15
CA ARG A 251 2.71 -13.60 -15.82
C ARG A 251 3.32 -12.51 -16.69
N ALA A 252 3.06 -12.55 -18.00
CA ALA A 252 3.54 -11.53 -18.93
C ALA A 252 3.00 -10.13 -18.58
N LEU A 253 1.74 -10.03 -18.15
CA LEU A 253 1.16 -8.76 -17.72
C LEU A 253 1.77 -8.26 -16.40
N VAL A 254 2.00 -9.16 -15.42
CA VAL A 254 2.70 -8.83 -14.16
C VAL A 254 4.09 -8.29 -14.46
N GLU A 255 4.84 -8.95 -15.36
CA GLU A 255 6.18 -8.53 -15.77
C GLU A 255 6.16 -7.16 -16.48
N ASP A 256 5.21 -6.93 -17.41
CA ASP A 256 5.06 -5.63 -18.09
C ASP A 256 4.79 -4.49 -17.10
N ILE A 257 3.90 -4.71 -16.12
CA ILE A 257 3.61 -3.74 -15.07
C ILE A 257 4.88 -3.48 -14.23
N TYR A 258 5.60 -4.53 -13.88
CA TYR A 258 6.83 -4.45 -13.13
C TYR A 258 7.89 -3.62 -13.86
N VAL A 259 8.10 -3.87 -15.15
CA VAL A 259 9.00 -3.08 -16.00
C VAL A 259 8.57 -1.61 -16.03
N LYS A 260 7.27 -1.31 -16.18
CA LYS A 260 6.76 0.06 -16.15
C LYS A 260 7.03 0.75 -14.81
N MET A 261 6.83 0.06 -13.68
CA MET A 261 7.13 0.60 -12.35
C MET A 261 8.62 0.88 -12.12
N THR A 262 9.50 0.12 -12.79
CA THR A 262 10.96 0.27 -12.67
C THR A 262 11.55 1.24 -13.69
N SER A 263 10.96 1.36 -14.89
CA SER A 263 11.47 2.18 -16.00
C SER A 263 11.27 3.67 -15.78
N ASP A 264 10.22 4.10 -15.10
CA ASP A 264 9.97 5.52 -14.77
C ASP A 264 11.05 6.11 -13.84
N ASN A 265 11.92 5.28 -13.26
CA ASN A 265 13.06 5.73 -12.48
C ASN A 265 14.27 6.18 -13.34
N GLY A 266 14.26 5.92 -14.66
CA GLY A 266 15.45 6.12 -15.50
C GLY A 266 15.65 7.51 -16.10
N ALA A 267 14.60 8.22 -16.46
CA ALA A 267 14.72 9.50 -17.20
C ALA A 267 14.60 10.77 -16.34
N GLY A 268 14.02 10.66 -15.13
CA GLY A 268 13.86 11.77 -14.17
C GLY A 268 14.60 11.57 -12.84
N ALA A 269 15.02 10.35 -12.53
CA ALA A 269 15.49 9.92 -11.21
C ALA A 269 16.87 10.48 -10.80
N ALA A 270 17.62 11.09 -11.71
CA ALA A 270 18.85 11.81 -11.32
C ALA A 270 18.57 13.03 -10.41
N ARG A 271 17.28 13.43 -10.24
CA ARG A 271 16.85 14.55 -9.39
C ARG A 271 15.72 14.21 -8.40
N GLN A 272 15.10 13.04 -8.49
CA GLN A 272 14.03 12.61 -7.57
C GLN A 272 14.50 11.38 -6.78
N GLY A 273 14.30 11.38 -5.45
CA GLY A 273 14.69 10.26 -4.58
C GLY A 273 13.92 8.97 -4.94
N ILE A 274 14.52 7.81 -4.65
CA ILE A 274 13.95 6.48 -4.90
C ILE A 274 12.66 6.27 -4.09
N PHE A 275 12.56 6.88 -2.92
CA PHE A 275 11.42 6.80 -2.01
C PHE A 275 10.63 8.09 -1.94
N PRO A 276 9.33 8.01 -1.61
CA PRO A 276 8.50 9.17 -1.40
C PRO A 276 9.10 10.10 -0.32
N GLY A 277 9.07 11.40 -0.56
CA GLY A 277 9.63 12.40 0.34
C GLY A 277 11.13 12.63 0.12
N SER A 278 11.68 13.54 0.91
CA SER A 278 13.10 13.91 0.88
C SER A 278 13.58 14.24 2.30
N GLY A 279 14.85 14.06 2.54
CA GLY A 279 15.41 14.31 3.89
C GLY A 279 14.73 13.44 4.94
N LEU A 280 14.29 14.04 6.06
CA LEU A 280 13.58 13.32 7.12
C LEU A 280 12.21 12.80 6.70
N GLY A 281 11.58 13.42 5.68
CA GLY A 281 10.29 13.00 5.17
C GLY A 281 10.34 11.81 4.19
N MET A 282 11.45 11.11 4.07
CA MET A 282 11.57 9.90 3.25
C MET A 282 10.81 8.74 3.90
N VAL A 283 9.82 8.19 3.21
CA VAL A 283 9.03 7.04 3.69
C VAL A 283 9.75 5.75 3.31
N LEU A 284 10.06 4.92 4.29
CA LEU A 284 10.80 3.67 4.11
C LEU A 284 9.90 2.45 4.35
N PRO A 285 9.95 1.42 3.48
CA PRO A 285 9.25 0.16 3.71
C PRO A 285 9.88 -0.62 4.87
N LEU A 286 9.10 -1.53 5.46
CA LEU A 286 9.61 -2.44 6.50
C LEU A 286 10.38 -3.58 5.83
N VAL A 287 11.71 -3.51 5.86
CA VAL A 287 12.61 -4.51 5.27
C VAL A 287 13.64 -4.94 6.31
N SER A 288 13.79 -6.26 6.51
CA SER A 288 14.76 -6.80 7.46
C SER A 288 16.19 -6.76 6.91
N THR A 289 17.17 -6.64 7.80
CA THR A 289 18.59 -6.73 7.41
C THR A 289 18.96 -8.10 6.86
N ASN A 290 18.27 -9.15 7.32
CA ASN A 290 18.47 -10.51 6.81
C ASN A 290 17.99 -10.63 5.35
N SER A 291 16.86 -10.02 4.99
CA SER A 291 16.37 -9.99 3.61
C SER A 291 17.33 -9.23 2.70
N LEU A 292 17.90 -8.11 3.17
CA LEU A 292 18.91 -7.34 2.43
C LEU A 292 20.17 -8.16 2.18
N ALA A 293 20.71 -8.81 3.23
CA ALA A 293 21.90 -9.66 3.13
C ALA A 293 21.64 -10.87 2.21
N GLY A 294 20.50 -11.55 2.39
CA GLY A 294 20.12 -12.71 1.59
C GLY A 294 19.98 -12.39 0.11
N LEU A 295 19.40 -11.23 -0.23
CA LEU A 295 19.29 -10.80 -1.62
C LEU A 295 20.66 -10.48 -2.24
N ILE A 296 21.54 -9.79 -1.51
CA ILE A 296 22.92 -9.55 -1.99
C ILE A 296 23.63 -10.88 -2.25
N GLU A 297 23.56 -11.84 -1.31
CA GLU A 297 24.22 -13.14 -1.44
C GLU A 297 23.65 -13.96 -2.60
N ALA A 298 22.34 -13.98 -2.75
CA ALA A 298 21.67 -14.69 -3.85
C ALA A 298 22.06 -14.15 -5.23
N VAL A 299 22.07 -12.85 -5.42
CA VAL A 299 22.43 -12.21 -6.69
C VAL A 299 23.95 -12.30 -6.93
N HIS A 300 24.77 -12.31 -5.86
CA HIS A 300 26.23 -12.44 -5.99
C HIS A 300 26.66 -13.84 -6.40
N ALA A 301 25.91 -14.87 -5.98
CA ALA A 301 26.23 -16.26 -6.26
C ALA A 301 25.89 -16.66 -7.71
N ALA A 302 26.53 -17.74 -8.18
CA ALA A 302 26.13 -18.40 -9.43
C ALA A 302 24.67 -18.91 -9.33
N PRO A 303 23.86 -18.85 -10.38
CA PRO A 303 24.21 -18.51 -11.77
C PRO A 303 24.16 -17.02 -12.10
N TYR A 304 23.82 -16.15 -11.16
CA TYR A 304 23.52 -14.75 -11.42
C TYR A 304 24.76 -13.84 -11.53
N ASP A 305 25.84 -14.18 -10.84
CA ASP A 305 27.14 -13.49 -10.91
C ASP A 305 27.06 -11.95 -10.83
N GLY A 306 26.16 -11.44 -10.00
CA GLY A 306 25.95 -10.01 -9.75
C GLY A 306 24.88 -9.33 -10.60
N LYS A 307 24.15 -10.05 -11.46
CA LYS A 307 23.02 -9.54 -12.21
C LYS A 307 21.91 -10.60 -12.33
N ALA A 308 20.68 -10.25 -12.00
CA ALA A 308 19.52 -11.14 -12.12
C ALA A 308 18.29 -10.36 -12.60
N ASP A 309 17.44 -11.03 -13.36
CA ASP A 309 16.04 -10.61 -13.56
C ASP A 309 15.27 -10.81 -12.25
N LEU A 310 14.59 -9.77 -11.76
CA LEU A 310 13.94 -9.82 -10.43
C LEU A 310 12.75 -10.78 -10.36
N PRO A 311 11.84 -10.85 -11.33
CA PRO A 311 10.80 -11.86 -11.38
C PRO A 311 11.33 -13.29 -11.40
N GLU A 312 12.37 -13.58 -12.19
CA GLU A 312 13.00 -14.90 -12.24
C GLU A 312 13.67 -15.25 -10.91
N LEU A 313 14.38 -14.28 -10.31
CA LEU A 313 15.01 -14.43 -9.01
C LEU A 313 13.97 -14.65 -7.90
N ALA A 314 12.84 -13.92 -7.91
CA ALA A 314 11.76 -14.10 -6.96
C ALA A 314 11.20 -15.53 -7.01
N ASN A 315 10.93 -16.05 -8.22
CA ASN A 315 10.49 -17.42 -8.40
C ASN A 315 11.53 -18.45 -7.88
N ALA A 316 12.81 -18.23 -8.17
CA ALA A 316 13.89 -19.10 -7.71
C ALA A 316 14.04 -19.12 -6.18
N LEU A 317 13.80 -17.99 -5.53
CA LEU A 317 13.86 -17.83 -4.07
C LEU A 317 12.54 -18.14 -3.36
N GLN A 318 11.49 -18.52 -4.10
CA GLN A 318 10.13 -18.75 -3.58
C GLN A 318 9.49 -17.50 -2.92
N TYR A 319 9.87 -16.32 -3.38
CA TYR A 319 9.21 -15.05 -3.07
C TYR A 319 8.27 -14.64 -4.20
N THR A 320 7.30 -13.80 -3.88
CA THR A 320 6.61 -13.01 -4.89
C THR A 320 7.48 -11.85 -5.35
N ALA A 321 7.27 -11.34 -6.56
CA ALA A 321 7.98 -10.15 -7.03
C ALA A 321 7.75 -8.95 -6.09
N ASP A 322 6.55 -8.84 -5.54
CA ASP A 322 6.14 -7.78 -4.62
C ASP A 322 6.83 -7.84 -3.24
N GLU A 323 7.22 -9.04 -2.79
CA GLU A 323 8.02 -9.18 -1.55
C GLU A 323 9.49 -8.82 -1.78
N LEU A 324 10.01 -9.14 -2.97
CA LEU A 324 11.41 -8.92 -3.30
C LEU A 324 11.70 -7.46 -3.68
N PHE A 325 10.73 -6.79 -4.30
CA PHE A 325 10.89 -5.44 -4.81
C PHE A 325 11.27 -4.40 -3.74
N PRO A 326 10.60 -4.30 -2.58
CA PRO A 326 11.02 -3.38 -1.52
C PRO A 326 12.45 -3.63 -1.02
N VAL A 327 12.88 -4.89 -1.01
CA VAL A 327 14.25 -5.27 -0.61
C VAL A 327 15.26 -4.74 -1.64
N ALA A 328 14.98 -4.94 -2.92
CA ALA A 328 15.81 -4.45 -4.02
C ALA A 328 15.89 -2.91 -4.06
N GLU A 329 14.78 -2.22 -3.77
CA GLU A 329 14.74 -0.76 -3.67
C GLU A 329 15.60 -0.23 -2.52
N ILE A 330 15.58 -0.87 -1.35
CA ILE A 330 16.47 -0.50 -0.24
C ILE A 330 17.93 -0.73 -0.61
N LEU A 331 18.26 -1.81 -1.32
CA LEU A 331 19.62 -2.02 -1.83
C LEU A 331 20.03 -0.92 -2.82
N GLN A 332 19.12 -0.44 -3.64
CA GLN A 332 19.36 0.70 -4.54
C GLN A 332 19.55 2.01 -3.75
N LEU A 333 18.71 2.28 -2.75
CA LEU A 333 18.87 3.44 -1.85
C LEU A 333 20.25 3.44 -1.19
N LEU A 334 20.63 2.29 -0.63
CA LEU A 334 21.91 2.11 0.05
C LEU A 334 23.10 2.00 -0.91
N ARG A 335 22.90 2.11 -2.23
CA ARG A 335 23.96 1.99 -3.23
C ARG A 335 24.71 0.64 -3.21
N PHE A 336 23.99 -0.42 -2.87
CA PHE A 336 24.47 -1.78 -3.05
C PHE A 336 24.06 -2.37 -4.40
N ALA A 337 22.96 -1.90 -4.98
CA ALA A 337 22.47 -2.35 -6.28
C ALA A 337 21.94 -1.18 -7.14
N GLU A 338 21.73 -1.46 -8.42
CA GLU A 338 20.96 -0.65 -9.35
C GLU A 338 19.81 -1.50 -9.93
N LEU A 339 18.63 -0.87 -10.05
CA LEU A 339 17.46 -1.46 -10.70
C LEU A 339 17.26 -0.79 -12.04
N GLN A 340 17.21 -1.59 -13.10
CA GLN A 340 17.00 -1.06 -14.47
C GLN A 340 16.25 -2.09 -15.33
N GLY A 341 15.09 -1.71 -15.85
CA GLY A 341 14.32 -2.51 -16.79
C GLY A 341 13.89 -3.89 -16.28
N GLY A 342 13.62 -4.02 -14.97
CA GLY A 342 13.26 -5.29 -14.32
C GLY A 342 14.45 -6.05 -13.71
N ASP A 343 15.66 -5.73 -14.09
CA ASP A 343 16.89 -6.36 -13.58
C ASP A 343 17.40 -5.69 -12.29
N ILE A 344 17.97 -6.49 -11.40
CA ILE A 344 18.85 -6.04 -10.31
C ILE A 344 20.31 -6.29 -10.70
N ARG A 345 21.14 -5.27 -10.55
CA ARG A 345 22.58 -5.35 -10.76
C ARG A 345 23.33 -4.92 -9.50
N LEU A 346 24.19 -5.77 -8.98
CA LEU A 346 25.01 -5.42 -7.82
C LEU A 346 26.09 -4.41 -8.17
N LEU A 347 26.28 -3.44 -7.27
CA LEU A 347 27.38 -2.49 -7.31
C LEU A 347 28.63 -3.04 -6.57
N PRO A 348 29.82 -2.49 -6.78
CA PRO A 348 31.05 -2.99 -6.14
C PRO A 348 30.99 -3.07 -4.61
N ALA A 349 30.17 -2.24 -3.95
CA ALA A 349 29.94 -2.28 -2.51
C ALA A 349 29.26 -3.56 -2.07
N ALA A 350 28.30 -4.07 -2.85
CA ALA A 350 27.62 -5.33 -2.55
C ALA A 350 28.56 -6.55 -2.64
N GLY A 351 29.45 -6.58 -3.65
CA GLY A 351 30.46 -7.62 -3.76
C GLY A 351 31.42 -7.64 -2.57
N ARG A 352 31.80 -6.47 -2.06
CA ARG A 352 32.57 -6.36 -0.81
C ARG A 352 31.78 -6.89 0.38
N TYR A 353 30.51 -6.50 0.49
CA TYR A 353 29.61 -6.94 1.55
C TYR A 353 29.43 -8.45 1.56
N ALA A 354 29.21 -9.09 0.40
CA ALA A 354 29.01 -10.53 0.26
C ALA A 354 30.23 -11.34 0.77
N ASN A 355 31.44 -10.83 0.52
CA ASN A 355 32.70 -11.51 0.86
C ASN A 355 33.30 -11.08 2.21
N ALA A 356 32.67 -10.15 2.92
CA ALA A 356 33.19 -9.58 4.17
C ALA A 356 32.84 -10.46 5.39
N SER A 357 33.62 -10.35 6.44
CA SER A 357 33.30 -10.87 7.79
C SER A 357 32.07 -10.14 8.37
N VAL A 358 31.48 -10.71 9.43
CA VAL A 358 30.29 -10.13 10.07
C VAL A 358 30.53 -8.69 10.52
N ASP A 359 31.66 -8.40 11.12
CA ASP A 359 31.98 -7.06 11.62
C ASP A 359 32.22 -6.05 10.48
N GLU A 360 32.92 -6.50 9.42
CA GLU A 360 33.10 -5.68 8.22
C GLU A 360 31.78 -5.39 7.50
N ARG A 361 30.84 -6.36 7.44
CA ARG A 361 29.49 -6.17 6.92
C ARG A 361 28.74 -5.09 7.70
N LYS A 362 28.77 -5.14 9.03
CA LYS A 362 28.13 -4.13 9.88
C LYS A 362 28.73 -2.74 9.65
N GLN A 363 30.07 -2.64 9.59
CA GLN A 363 30.74 -1.36 9.33
C GLN A 363 30.40 -0.78 7.96
N LEU A 364 30.42 -1.61 6.91
CA LEU A 364 30.06 -1.18 5.57
C LEU A 364 28.60 -0.72 5.51
N PHE A 365 27.70 -1.49 6.13
CA PHE A 365 26.27 -1.16 6.21
C PHE A 365 26.04 0.14 6.98
N ALA A 366 26.73 0.35 8.11
CA ALA A 366 26.71 1.58 8.90
C ALA A 366 27.10 2.82 8.08
N GLN A 367 28.18 2.72 7.28
CA GLN A 367 28.62 3.80 6.42
C GLN A 367 27.56 4.17 5.38
N HIS A 368 26.94 3.17 4.75
CA HIS A 368 25.90 3.39 3.74
C HIS A 368 24.61 3.96 4.37
N LEU A 369 24.22 3.49 5.57
CA LEU A 369 23.08 4.05 6.30
C LEU A 369 23.27 5.53 6.61
N LEU A 370 24.42 5.92 7.16
CA LEU A 370 24.72 7.32 7.50
C LEU A 370 24.76 8.23 6.28
N ASN A 371 25.19 7.72 5.12
CA ASN A 371 25.30 8.50 3.89
C ASN A 371 23.97 8.63 3.14
N TYR A 372 23.11 7.61 3.18
CA TYR A 372 21.96 7.52 2.28
C TYR A 372 20.60 7.50 2.98
N VAL A 373 20.57 7.34 4.32
CA VAL A 373 19.33 7.38 5.11
C VAL A 373 19.35 8.57 6.09
N PRO A 374 18.77 9.71 5.71
CA PRO A 374 18.85 10.95 6.49
C PRO A 374 18.36 10.82 7.93
N LEU A 375 17.34 9.99 8.19
CA LEU A 375 16.83 9.75 9.54
C LEU A 375 17.87 9.07 10.44
N VAL A 376 18.64 8.10 9.92
CA VAL A 376 19.74 7.46 10.68
C VAL A 376 20.79 8.48 11.10
N ALA A 377 21.21 9.31 10.15
CA ALA A 377 22.18 10.38 10.41
C ALA A 377 21.64 11.40 11.43
N HIS A 378 20.35 11.71 11.36
CA HIS A 378 19.69 12.63 12.29
C HIS A 378 19.61 12.05 13.70
N ILE A 379 19.13 10.80 13.86
CA ILE A 379 19.10 10.11 15.17
C ILE A 379 20.50 10.11 15.79
N ARG A 380 21.50 9.68 15.02
CA ARG A 380 22.89 9.62 15.49
C ARG A 380 23.39 10.99 15.95
N ARG A 381 23.19 12.04 15.15
CA ARG A 381 23.56 13.42 15.52
C ARG A 381 22.89 13.88 16.80
N VAL A 382 21.57 13.66 16.96
CA VAL A 382 20.83 14.03 18.16
C VAL A 382 21.38 13.33 19.40
N LEU A 383 21.80 12.07 19.29
CA LEU A 383 22.39 11.31 20.38
C LEU A 383 23.81 11.82 20.72
N ASP A 384 24.62 12.16 19.71
CA ASP A 384 25.97 12.69 19.89
C ASP A 384 25.98 14.08 20.56
N GLU A 385 24.99 14.93 20.24
CA GLU A 385 24.86 16.29 20.79
C GLU A 385 24.32 16.34 22.23
N ARG A 386 23.70 15.26 22.71
CA ARG A 386 23.12 15.20 24.06
C ARG A 386 24.14 14.69 25.09
N SER A 387 24.25 15.36 26.22
CA SER A 387 25.09 14.93 27.33
C SER A 387 24.70 13.56 27.91
N SER A 388 23.38 13.24 27.87
CA SER A 388 22.85 11.93 28.29
C SER A 388 23.09 10.82 27.25
N ARG A 389 23.45 11.16 26.01
CA ARG A 389 23.56 10.24 24.85
C ARG A 389 22.31 9.40 24.62
N THR A 390 21.15 9.89 25.07
CA THR A 390 19.86 9.22 24.94
C THR A 390 18.80 10.17 24.39
N ALA A 391 17.79 9.63 23.69
CA ALA A 391 16.65 10.37 23.19
C ALA A 391 15.38 9.50 23.10
N PRO A 392 14.21 9.97 23.53
CA PRO A 392 12.97 9.21 23.42
C PRO A 392 12.57 9.05 21.94
N ALA A 393 12.12 7.86 21.56
CA ALA A 393 11.74 7.56 20.17
C ALA A 393 10.53 8.38 19.71
N ARG A 394 9.63 8.70 20.64
CA ARG A 394 8.48 9.58 20.37
C ARG A 394 8.89 10.89 19.71
N ARG A 395 10.02 11.48 20.11
CA ARG A 395 10.53 12.71 19.50
C ARG A 395 10.68 12.56 17.98
N PHE A 396 11.32 11.48 17.55
CA PHE A 396 11.58 11.24 16.13
C PHE A 396 10.29 10.88 15.40
N ARG A 397 9.33 10.20 16.06
CA ARG A 397 8.01 9.93 15.52
C ARG A 397 7.25 11.22 15.28
N ASP A 398 7.18 12.09 16.29
CA ASP A 398 6.52 13.41 16.18
C ASP A 398 7.17 14.27 15.07
N GLU A 399 8.50 14.24 14.92
CA GLU A 399 9.23 14.92 13.84
C GLU A 399 8.90 14.33 12.45
N LEU A 400 8.66 13.02 12.34
CA LEU A 400 8.28 12.36 11.09
C LEU A 400 6.82 12.65 10.72
N GLU A 401 5.92 12.73 11.68
CA GLU A 401 4.51 13.04 11.47
C GLU A 401 4.28 14.44 10.88
N ASP A 402 5.24 15.34 11.02
CA ASP A 402 5.23 16.64 10.30
C ASP A 402 5.37 16.45 8.76
N PHE A 403 5.85 15.29 8.28
CA PHE A 403 6.15 15.02 6.88
C PHE A 403 5.35 13.86 6.27
N MET A 404 4.80 12.95 7.07
CA MET A 404 4.14 11.74 6.60
C MET A 404 2.98 11.33 7.52
N SER A 405 2.21 10.30 7.15
CA SER A 405 1.16 9.76 8.01
C SER A 405 1.73 9.10 9.27
N GLU A 406 0.93 8.99 10.35
CA GLU A 406 1.32 8.29 11.58
C GLU A 406 1.77 6.85 11.30
N ILE A 407 1.10 6.14 10.37
CA ILE A 407 1.42 4.78 9.96
C ILE A 407 2.79 4.74 9.28
N ASP A 408 3.03 5.62 8.30
CA ASP A 408 4.30 5.70 7.59
C ASP A 408 5.44 6.10 8.53
N ALA A 409 5.19 7.02 9.48
CA ALA A 409 6.15 7.44 10.48
C ALA A 409 6.57 6.29 11.40
N ALA A 410 5.60 5.52 11.90
CA ALA A 410 5.85 4.35 12.73
C ALA A 410 6.64 3.27 11.96
N GLN A 411 6.25 2.98 10.72
CA GLN A 411 6.93 2.00 9.86
C GLN A 411 8.35 2.43 9.53
N THR A 412 8.56 3.68 9.12
CA THR A 412 9.88 4.24 8.79
C THR A 412 10.81 4.21 10.00
N LEU A 413 10.31 4.62 11.18
CA LEU A 413 11.09 4.60 12.42
C LEU A 413 11.47 3.17 12.82
N ASN A 414 10.56 2.19 12.67
CA ASN A 414 10.84 0.78 12.94
C ASN A 414 11.94 0.22 12.03
N SER A 415 11.86 0.47 10.72
CA SER A 415 12.89 0.06 9.76
C SER A 415 14.26 0.61 10.13
N VAL A 416 14.32 1.92 10.39
CA VAL A 416 15.57 2.60 10.79
C VAL A 416 16.10 2.08 12.13
N THR A 417 15.23 1.77 13.08
CA THR A 417 15.60 1.18 14.37
C THR A 417 16.27 -0.16 14.19
N GLN A 418 15.68 -1.07 13.39
CA GLN A 418 16.27 -2.39 13.12
C GLN A 418 17.62 -2.27 12.43
N TRP A 419 17.72 -1.41 11.40
CA TRP A 419 18.96 -1.22 10.66
C TRP A 419 20.07 -0.60 11.48
N GLY A 420 19.75 0.42 12.29
CA GLY A 420 20.72 1.10 13.16
C GLY A 420 21.25 0.21 14.29
N ARG A 421 20.38 -0.65 14.85
CA ARG A 421 20.79 -1.68 15.83
C ARG A 421 21.74 -2.71 15.20
N TYR A 422 21.40 -3.24 14.02
CA TYR A 422 22.25 -4.18 13.30
C TYR A 422 23.62 -3.56 12.98
N ALA A 423 23.64 -2.31 12.55
CA ALA A 423 24.84 -1.55 12.20
C ALA A 423 25.63 -1.03 13.41
N GLU A 424 25.16 -1.28 14.63
CA GLU A 424 25.76 -0.80 15.89
C GLU A 424 25.92 0.74 15.94
N LEU A 425 25.04 1.46 15.24
CA LEU A 425 25.04 2.92 15.24
C LEU A 425 24.40 3.51 16.49
N PHE A 426 23.40 2.83 17.03
CA PHE A 426 22.71 3.12 18.28
C PHE A 426 21.96 1.89 18.79
N ALA A 427 21.69 1.88 20.10
CA ALA A 427 20.80 0.92 20.73
C ALA A 427 19.39 1.47 20.87
N TYR A 428 18.40 0.59 21.04
CA TYR A 428 17.02 0.93 21.31
C TYR A 428 16.46 0.07 22.44
N ASP A 429 15.96 0.73 23.47
CA ASP A 429 15.30 0.12 24.62
C ASP A 429 13.79 0.14 24.39
N GLU A 430 13.21 -1.05 24.17
CA GLU A 430 11.78 -1.24 23.93
C GLU A 430 10.92 -0.93 25.18
N THR A 431 11.48 -1.11 26.39
CA THR A 431 10.77 -0.88 27.65
C THR A 431 10.56 0.61 27.91
N HIS A 432 11.56 1.41 27.57
CA HIS A 432 11.56 2.86 27.82
C HIS A 432 11.28 3.68 26.56
N ASP A 433 11.06 3.04 25.40
CA ASP A 433 10.86 3.67 24.07
C ASP A 433 11.96 4.73 23.80
N GLN A 434 13.24 4.32 23.93
CA GLN A 434 14.37 5.24 23.94
C GLN A 434 15.57 4.74 23.12
N PHE A 435 16.15 5.65 22.32
CA PHE A 435 17.45 5.43 21.67
C PHE A 435 18.61 5.82 22.58
N SER A 436 19.74 5.09 22.47
CA SER A 436 21.00 5.38 23.20
C SER A 436 22.22 5.05 22.37
N LEU A 437 23.38 5.66 22.72
CA LEU A 437 24.68 5.28 22.15
C LEU A 437 25.37 4.17 22.94
N GLU A 438 24.90 3.85 24.12
CA GLU A 438 25.41 2.78 24.97
C GLU A 438 24.43 1.60 24.88
N ASN A 439 24.96 0.39 24.64
CA ASN A 439 24.15 -0.80 24.74
C ASN A 439 23.56 -0.88 26.17
N PRO A 440 22.24 -1.07 26.31
CA PRO A 440 21.66 -1.34 27.60
C PRO A 440 22.28 -2.63 28.14
N SER A 441 22.86 -2.54 29.34
CA SER A 441 23.44 -3.65 30.06
C SER A 441 22.43 -4.72 30.43
#